data_f231c3d9e334903492ecf18a8c9d43b1
#
_entry.id   f231c3d9e334903492ecf18a8c9d43b1
#
_cell.length_a   1.000
_cell.length_b   1.000
_cell.length_c   1.000
_cell.angle_alpha   90.00
_cell.angle_beta   90.00
_cell.angle_gamma   90.00
#
_symmetry.space_group_name_H-M   'P 1'
#
loop_
_entity.id
_entity.type
_entity.pdbx_description
1 polymer ?
#
loop_
_entity_poly.entity_id
_entity_poly.type
_entity_poly.pdbx_seq_one_letter_code
_entity_poly.pdbx_strand_id
1 'polypeptide(L)'
;MIGLVMAGGRGSRMEFPAPEKLLLEYEKPIIFHVIDSLKNSHCFSKVVAATSPNSPDTKRVLEQVGIETLATPGNGYANDLNSLLQKMDGFVFVVSGDLPLLDEEIIQKLAEFNSESVWTSFLVSKEFLNSLGLESNLLVKYDNAECVYTGISIINANKIKNLNLVNEDYVILNDKRIAFNLNTNEDFELLNSS
;
A
#
# COMPACT_ATOMS: atom_id res chain seq x y z
N MET A 1 3.66 11.01 12.26
CA MET A 1 3.51 10.55 10.87
C MET A 1 2.07 10.16 10.63
N ILE A 2 1.53 10.37 9.41
CA ILE A 2 0.17 9.92 9.02
C ILE A 2 0.32 8.60 8.27
N GLY A 3 -0.55 7.62 8.58
CA GLY A 3 -0.71 6.39 7.79
C GLY A 3 -1.76 6.60 6.69
N LEU A 4 -1.37 6.49 5.42
CA LEU A 4 -2.24 6.64 4.26
C LEU A 4 -2.38 5.31 3.53
N VAL A 5 -3.58 4.72 3.56
CA VAL A 5 -3.89 3.50 2.83
C VAL A 5 -4.45 3.83 1.45
N MET A 6 -3.82 3.35 0.39
CA MET A 6 -4.31 3.49 -0.98
C MET A 6 -5.36 2.42 -1.28
N ALA A 7 -6.63 2.81 -1.29
CA ALA A 7 -7.79 1.92 -1.42
C ALA A 7 -8.72 2.28 -2.61
N GLY A 8 -8.23 3.07 -3.57
CA GLY A 8 -9.01 3.58 -4.71
C GLY A 8 -8.86 2.79 -6.02
N GLY A 9 -8.22 1.62 -6.00
CA GLY A 9 -7.92 0.83 -7.20
C GLY A 9 -9.15 0.11 -7.78
N ARG A 10 -9.17 -0.08 -9.12
CA ARG A 10 -10.26 -0.79 -9.83
C ARG A 10 -10.28 -2.30 -9.61
N GLY A 11 -9.17 -2.90 -9.16
CA GLY A 11 -9.06 -4.37 -9.07
C GLY A 11 -9.21 -5.09 -10.42
N SER A 12 -8.93 -4.44 -11.55
CA SER A 12 -9.27 -4.89 -12.92
C SER A 12 -8.58 -6.18 -13.37
N ARG A 13 -7.60 -6.68 -12.61
CA ARG A 13 -6.93 -7.97 -12.87
C ARG A 13 -7.62 -9.15 -12.20
N MET A 14 -8.59 -8.90 -11.34
CA MET A 14 -9.43 -9.92 -10.71
C MET A 14 -10.79 -9.89 -11.39
N GLU A 15 -11.18 -11.01 -12.00
CA GLU A 15 -12.43 -11.16 -12.76
C GLU A 15 -13.65 -11.42 -11.85
N PHE A 16 -13.69 -10.82 -10.66
CA PHE A 16 -14.87 -10.95 -9.80
C PHE A 16 -15.88 -9.84 -10.09
N PRO A 17 -17.13 -10.17 -10.39
CA PRO A 17 -18.20 -9.18 -10.57
C PRO A 17 -18.58 -8.45 -9.27
N ALA A 18 -18.33 -9.04 -8.13
CA ALA A 18 -18.48 -8.52 -6.76
C ALA A 18 -17.95 -9.58 -5.77
N PRO A 19 -17.45 -9.21 -4.59
CA PRO A 19 -17.24 -7.86 -4.09
C PRO A 19 -16.02 -7.16 -4.70
N GLU A 20 -15.82 -5.86 -4.40
CA GLU A 20 -14.56 -5.17 -4.71
C GLU A 20 -13.37 -5.90 -4.09
N LYS A 21 -12.21 -5.92 -4.78
CA LYS A 21 -11.01 -6.68 -4.39
C LYS A 21 -10.65 -6.56 -2.89
N LEU A 22 -10.72 -5.34 -2.37
CA LEU A 22 -10.35 -5.06 -0.97
C LEU A 22 -11.38 -5.53 0.05
N LEU A 23 -12.57 -5.93 -0.41
CA LEU A 23 -13.65 -6.51 0.41
C LEU A 23 -13.73 -8.04 0.31
N LEU A 24 -12.82 -8.68 -0.43
CA LEU A 24 -12.68 -10.14 -0.40
C LEU A 24 -12.35 -10.60 1.02
N GLU A 25 -12.95 -11.72 1.44
CA GLU A 25 -12.81 -12.25 2.78
C GLU A 25 -11.62 -13.21 2.89
N TYR A 26 -10.68 -12.84 3.75
CA TYR A 26 -9.63 -13.71 4.29
C TYR A 26 -9.59 -13.49 5.79
N GLU A 27 -10.29 -14.34 6.57
CA GLU A 27 -10.62 -14.11 7.99
C GLU A 27 -11.49 -12.86 8.24
N LYS A 28 -11.21 -11.79 7.55
CA LYS A 28 -11.92 -10.50 7.48
C LYS A 28 -11.66 -9.86 6.11
N PRO A 29 -12.40 -8.80 5.71
CA PRO A 29 -12.09 -8.08 4.47
C PRO A 29 -10.63 -7.64 4.39
N ILE A 30 -9.99 -7.86 3.25
CA ILE A 30 -8.56 -7.61 3.02
C ILE A 30 -8.13 -6.22 3.53
N ILE A 31 -8.93 -5.19 3.26
CA ILE A 31 -8.60 -3.82 3.68
C ILE A 31 -8.39 -3.68 5.20
N PHE A 32 -9.10 -4.49 6.01
CA PHE A 32 -8.99 -4.42 7.46
C PHE A 32 -7.72 -5.04 8.00
N HIS A 33 -7.07 -5.97 7.29
CA HIS A 33 -5.74 -6.41 7.68
C HIS A 33 -4.77 -5.24 7.69
N VAL A 34 -4.78 -4.41 6.64
CA VAL A 34 -3.91 -3.24 6.52
C VAL A 34 -4.26 -2.16 7.54
N ILE A 35 -5.55 -1.81 7.66
CA ILE A 35 -6.01 -0.76 8.59
C ILE A 35 -5.69 -1.11 10.04
N ASP A 36 -5.99 -2.36 10.46
CA ASP A 36 -5.76 -2.81 11.82
C ASP A 36 -4.27 -2.86 12.16
N SER A 37 -3.44 -3.35 11.24
CA SER A 37 -1.97 -3.39 11.43
C SER A 37 -1.39 -1.99 11.60
N LEU A 38 -1.85 -1.01 10.80
CA LEU A 38 -1.46 0.38 10.98
C LEU A 38 -1.90 0.95 12.33
N LYS A 39 -3.15 0.70 12.74
CA LYS A 39 -3.67 1.18 14.04
C LYS A 39 -2.94 0.53 15.21
N ASN A 40 -2.77 -0.78 15.17
CA ASN A 40 -2.16 -1.56 16.26
C ASN A 40 -0.64 -1.30 16.38
N SER A 41 0.02 -0.86 15.32
CA SER A 41 1.43 -0.47 15.39
C SER A 41 1.70 0.73 16.29
N HIS A 42 0.68 1.59 16.53
CA HIS A 42 0.79 2.83 17.28
C HIS A 42 1.83 3.85 16.74
N CYS A 43 2.27 3.67 15.48
CA CYS A 43 3.28 4.55 14.84
C CYS A 43 2.69 5.83 14.26
N PHE A 44 1.37 5.92 14.12
CA PHE A 44 0.70 6.97 13.38
C PHE A 44 -0.20 7.81 14.26
N SER A 45 -0.12 9.13 14.09
CA SER A 45 -1.05 10.07 14.75
C SER A 45 -2.48 9.94 14.21
N LYS A 46 -2.61 9.41 12.97
CA LYS A 46 -3.86 9.24 12.25
C LYS A 46 -3.68 8.20 11.14
N VAL A 47 -4.69 7.37 10.93
CA VAL A 47 -4.78 6.45 9.78
C VAL A 47 -5.96 6.88 8.93
N VAL A 48 -5.72 7.11 7.62
CA VAL A 48 -6.72 7.53 6.65
C VAL A 48 -6.64 6.65 5.40
N ALA A 49 -7.74 6.55 4.65
CA ALA A 49 -7.80 5.76 3.43
C ALA A 49 -8.12 6.63 2.21
N ALA A 50 -7.30 6.54 1.17
CA ALA A 50 -7.58 7.13 -0.13
C ALA A 50 -8.58 6.25 -0.90
N THR A 51 -9.72 6.81 -1.27
CA THR A 51 -10.75 6.11 -2.05
C THR A 51 -11.06 6.87 -3.34
N SER A 52 -11.62 6.18 -4.32
CA SER A 52 -11.97 6.79 -5.61
C SER A 52 -13.37 6.35 -6.05
N PRO A 53 -13.91 6.92 -7.15
CA PRO A 53 -15.14 6.41 -7.77
C PRO A 53 -15.06 4.94 -8.21
N ASN A 54 -13.86 4.36 -8.26
CA ASN A 54 -13.65 2.96 -8.63
C ASN A 54 -13.84 1.97 -7.46
N SER A 55 -13.99 2.47 -6.22
CA SER A 55 -14.10 1.66 -4.99
C SER A 55 -15.19 2.20 -4.05
N PRO A 56 -16.46 2.33 -4.53
CA PRO A 56 -17.54 2.93 -3.74
C PRO A 56 -17.95 2.08 -2.54
N ASP A 57 -17.91 0.75 -2.65
CA ASP A 57 -18.28 -0.15 -1.56
C ASP A 57 -17.18 -0.18 -0.49
N THR A 58 -15.90 -0.21 -0.88
CA THR A 58 -14.77 -0.09 0.05
C THR A 58 -14.86 1.22 0.83
N LYS A 59 -15.15 2.34 0.15
CA LYS A 59 -15.36 3.63 0.81
C LYS A 59 -16.46 3.54 1.86
N ARG A 60 -17.64 3.04 1.47
CA ARG A 60 -18.80 2.91 2.37
C ARG A 60 -18.48 2.09 3.62
N VAL A 61 -17.83 0.93 3.43
CA VAL A 61 -17.46 0.04 4.54
C VAL A 61 -16.45 0.70 5.48
N LEU A 62 -15.45 1.41 4.96
CA LEU A 62 -14.50 2.15 5.78
C LEU A 62 -15.15 3.28 6.60
N GLU A 63 -16.04 4.05 5.99
CA GLU A 63 -16.77 5.13 6.67
C GLU A 63 -17.70 4.59 7.77
N GLN A 64 -18.35 3.43 7.56
CA GLN A 64 -19.20 2.79 8.57
C GLN A 64 -18.44 2.40 9.84
N VAL A 65 -17.15 2.07 9.74
CA VAL A 65 -16.31 1.74 10.90
C VAL A 65 -15.48 2.93 11.40
N GLY A 66 -15.80 4.15 10.93
CA GLY A 66 -15.20 5.38 11.40
C GLY A 66 -13.79 5.66 10.87
N ILE A 67 -13.40 5.05 9.75
CA ILE A 67 -12.16 5.40 9.05
C ILE A 67 -12.41 6.64 8.21
N GLU A 68 -11.58 7.66 8.39
CA GLU A 68 -11.62 8.84 7.52
C GLU A 68 -11.18 8.47 6.10
N THR A 69 -12.01 8.84 5.12
CA THR A 69 -11.71 8.61 3.71
C THR A 69 -11.36 9.92 3.00
N LEU A 70 -10.34 9.87 2.15
CA LEU A 70 -9.89 10.96 1.31
C LEU A 70 -10.23 10.63 -0.14
N ALA A 71 -11.09 11.44 -0.75
CA ALA A 71 -11.52 11.21 -2.13
C ALA A 71 -10.41 11.59 -3.14
N THR A 72 -10.17 10.70 -4.09
CA THR A 72 -9.28 10.91 -5.23
C THR A 72 -10.05 10.78 -6.55
N PRO A 73 -9.50 11.31 -7.68
CA PRO A 73 -10.16 11.22 -8.99
C PRO A 73 -10.26 9.78 -9.55
N GLY A 74 -9.43 8.85 -9.09
CA GLY A 74 -9.36 7.50 -9.66
C GLY A 74 -8.59 7.44 -10.99
N ASN A 75 -7.65 8.34 -11.18
CA ASN A 75 -6.83 8.49 -12.39
C ASN A 75 -5.51 7.69 -12.34
N GLY A 76 -5.46 6.68 -11.47
CA GLY A 76 -4.29 5.82 -11.26
C GLY A 76 -3.49 6.20 -10.02
N TYR A 77 -2.74 5.21 -9.51
CA TYR A 77 -2.04 5.26 -8.23
C TYR A 77 -1.18 6.52 -8.05
N ALA A 78 -0.30 6.81 -9.00
CA ALA A 78 0.63 7.93 -8.88
C ALA A 78 -0.08 9.29 -8.87
N ASN A 79 -1.09 9.48 -9.74
CA ASN A 79 -1.85 10.72 -9.82
C ASN A 79 -2.69 10.94 -8.56
N ASP A 80 -3.35 9.90 -8.09
CA ASP A 80 -4.19 9.94 -6.89
C ASP A 80 -3.33 10.21 -5.65
N LEU A 81 -2.21 9.51 -5.48
CA LEU A 81 -1.26 9.75 -4.40
C LEU A 81 -0.72 11.19 -4.42
N ASN A 82 -0.23 11.67 -5.58
CA ASN A 82 0.27 13.04 -5.71
C ASN A 82 -0.78 14.08 -5.32
N SER A 83 -2.04 13.88 -5.72
CA SER A 83 -3.13 14.81 -5.40
C SER A 83 -3.38 14.94 -3.89
N LEU A 84 -3.16 13.87 -3.14
CA LEU A 84 -3.29 13.84 -1.68
C LEU A 84 -2.06 14.45 -1.00
N LEU A 85 -0.86 14.07 -1.43
CA LEU A 85 0.38 14.56 -0.85
C LEU A 85 0.52 16.09 -0.95
N GLN A 86 -0.05 16.72 -1.99
CA GLN A 86 -0.13 18.19 -2.10
C GLN A 86 -0.90 18.86 -0.94
N LYS A 87 -1.81 18.11 -0.30
CA LYS A 87 -2.71 18.58 0.76
C LYS A 87 -2.27 18.11 2.16
N MET A 88 -1.23 17.30 2.23
CA MET A 88 -0.70 16.73 3.47
C MET A 88 0.56 17.46 3.92
N ASP A 89 0.88 17.39 5.21
CA ASP A 89 2.08 17.94 5.80
C ASP A 89 2.87 16.88 6.56
N GLY A 90 4.19 17.07 6.62
CA GLY A 90 5.09 16.19 7.34
C GLY A 90 5.33 14.85 6.62
N PHE A 91 5.67 13.84 7.42
CA PHE A 91 5.91 12.49 6.89
C PHE A 91 4.60 11.72 6.76
N VAL A 92 4.43 11.06 5.62
CA VAL A 92 3.31 10.17 5.28
C VAL A 92 3.86 8.78 5.03
N PHE A 93 3.35 7.80 5.76
CA PHE A 93 3.55 6.38 5.49
C PHE A 93 2.45 5.93 4.54
N VAL A 94 2.80 5.68 3.30
CA VAL A 94 1.87 5.23 2.26
C VAL A 94 1.91 3.71 2.18
N VAL A 95 0.76 3.08 2.10
CA VAL A 95 0.65 1.63 1.96
C VAL A 95 -0.50 1.25 1.03
N SER A 96 -0.29 0.24 0.19
CA SER A 96 -1.35 -0.34 -0.62
C SER A 96 -2.36 -1.11 0.24
N GLY A 97 -3.65 -0.98 -0.07
CA GLY A 97 -4.73 -1.62 0.71
C GLY A 97 -4.86 -3.14 0.52
N ASP A 98 -4.04 -3.74 -0.34
CA ASP A 98 -4.11 -5.13 -0.79
C ASP A 98 -2.97 -6.02 -0.25
N LEU A 99 -2.50 -5.72 0.95
CA LEU A 99 -1.43 -6.45 1.66
C LEU A 99 -2.01 -7.25 2.85
N PRO A 100 -2.64 -8.41 2.61
CA PRO A 100 -3.39 -9.15 3.63
C PRO A 100 -2.52 -9.73 4.77
N LEU A 101 -1.22 -9.86 4.57
CA LEU A 101 -0.29 -10.43 5.55
C LEU A 101 0.42 -9.39 6.41
N LEU A 102 0.12 -8.10 6.25
CA LEU A 102 0.69 -7.07 7.11
C LEU A 102 0.29 -7.28 8.56
N ASP A 103 1.27 -7.06 9.46
CA ASP A 103 1.06 -7.02 10.90
C ASP A 103 1.71 -5.77 11.53
N GLU A 104 1.43 -5.55 12.80
CA GLU A 104 1.96 -4.40 13.53
C GLU A 104 3.48 -4.43 13.68
N GLU A 105 4.11 -5.60 13.79
CA GLU A 105 5.56 -5.73 13.95
C GLU A 105 6.31 -5.23 12.72
N ILE A 106 5.89 -5.67 11.52
CA ILE A 106 6.53 -5.22 10.28
C ILE A 106 6.27 -3.73 10.04
N ILE A 107 5.09 -3.21 10.37
CA ILE A 107 4.78 -1.78 10.28
C ILE A 107 5.69 -0.96 11.20
N GLN A 108 5.90 -1.40 12.45
CA GLN A 108 6.81 -0.74 13.39
C GLN A 108 8.23 -0.68 12.82
N LYS A 109 8.74 -1.81 12.33
CA LYS A 109 10.07 -1.90 11.72
C LYS A 109 10.23 -0.95 10.54
N LEU A 110 9.22 -0.85 9.66
CA LEU A 110 9.26 0.03 8.51
C LEU A 110 9.11 1.51 8.91
N ALA A 111 8.27 1.82 9.91
CA ALA A 111 8.02 3.18 10.37
C ALA A 111 9.22 3.79 11.12
N GLU A 112 10.06 2.95 11.74
CA GLU A 112 11.30 3.35 12.38
C GLU A 112 12.42 3.66 11.38
N PHE A 113 12.23 3.29 10.11
CA PHE A 113 13.23 3.56 9.09
C PHE A 113 13.39 5.08 8.89
N ASN A 114 14.53 5.58 9.33
CA ASN A 114 14.85 7.01 9.22
C ASN A 114 15.67 7.26 7.96
N SER A 115 15.04 7.85 6.96
CA SER A 115 15.71 8.30 5.75
C SER A 115 15.75 9.83 5.72
N GLU A 116 16.90 10.40 5.32
CA GLU A 116 17.00 11.82 4.99
C GLU A 116 16.32 12.16 3.66
N SER A 117 15.90 11.13 2.93
CA SER A 117 15.30 11.24 1.60
C SER A 117 13.90 11.82 1.63
N VAL A 118 13.54 12.44 0.53
CA VAL A 118 12.19 12.98 0.32
C VAL A 118 11.19 11.85 0.16
N TRP A 119 11.59 10.78 -0.50
CA TRP A 119 10.78 9.62 -0.82
C TRP A 119 11.61 8.34 -0.65
N THR A 120 11.18 7.44 0.19
CA THR A 120 11.79 6.12 0.36
C THR A 120 10.76 5.05 0.10
N SER A 121 11.00 4.19 -0.89
CA SER A 121 10.14 3.05 -1.21
C SER A 121 10.75 1.74 -0.74
N PHE A 122 9.91 0.86 -0.21
CA PHE A 122 10.30 -0.48 0.19
C PHE A 122 10.10 -1.45 -0.97
N LEU A 123 11.13 -2.22 -1.25
CA LEU A 123 11.19 -3.19 -2.32
C LEU A 123 11.41 -4.60 -1.76
N VAL A 124 11.02 -5.59 -2.55
CA VAL A 124 11.50 -6.97 -2.38
C VAL A 124 12.28 -7.37 -3.63
N SER A 125 13.25 -8.28 -3.49
CA SER A 125 13.91 -8.82 -4.68
C SER A 125 12.93 -9.68 -5.49
N LYS A 126 13.04 -9.64 -6.81
CA LYS A 126 12.22 -10.46 -7.71
C LYS A 126 12.42 -11.96 -7.43
N GLU A 127 13.65 -12.36 -7.10
CA GLU A 127 13.96 -13.74 -6.73
C GLU A 127 13.17 -14.17 -5.50
N PHE A 128 13.13 -13.32 -4.46
CA PHE A 128 12.33 -13.61 -3.26
C PHE A 128 10.83 -13.67 -3.58
N LEU A 129 10.30 -12.73 -4.37
CA LEU A 129 8.89 -12.76 -4.77
C LEU A 129 8.54 -14.06 -5.50
N ASN A 130 9.38 -14.46 -6.48
CA ASN A 130 9.18 -15.71 -7.23
C ASN A 130 9.26 -16.95 -6.32
N SER A 131 10.09 -16.94 -5.28
CA SER A 131 10.17 -18.05 -4.32
C SER A 131 8.89 -18.25 -3.50
N LEU A 132 8.05 -17.21 -3.42
CA LEU A 132 6.73 -17.24 -2.80
C LEU A 132 5.62 -17.68 -3.78
N GLY A 133 5.93 -17.94 -5.05
CA GLY A 133 4.95 -18.24 -6.09
C GLY A 133 4.19 -17.02 -6.60
N LEU A 134 4.69 -15.81 -6.31
CA LEU A 134 4.06 -14.54 -6.69
C LEU A 134 4.76 -13.92 -7.90
N GLU A 135 4.00 -13.16 -8.69
CA GLU A 135 4.51 -12.41 -9.83
C GLU A 135 4.09 -10.93 -9.77
N SER A 136 4.92 -10.05 -10.30
CA SER A 136 4.60 -8.64 -10.45
C SER A 136 5.27 -8.04 -11.68
N ASN A 137 4.58 -7.10 -12.32
CA ASN A 137 5.10 -6.31 -13.43
C ASN A 137 5.65 -4.94 -12.98
N LEU A 138 5.59 -4.61 -11.69
CA LEU A 138 6.09 -3.34 -11.13
C LEU A 138 7.56 -3.47 -10.78
N LEU A 139 8.38 -3.66 -11.81
CA LEU A 139 9.83 -3.90 -11.68
C LEU A 139 10.63 -2.61 -11.67
N VAL A 140 11.68 -2.59 -10.86
CA VAL A 140 12.72 -1.57 -10.84
C VAL A 140 14.09 -2.26 -10.73
N LYS A 141 15.11 -1.68 -11.39
CA LYS A 141 16.48 -2.11 -11.20
C LYS A 141 17.13 -1.29 -10.12
N TYR A 142 17.59 -1.93 -9.07
CA TYR A 142 18.29 -1.31 -7.96
C TYR A 142 19.42 -2.21 -7.46
N ASP A 143 20.61 -1.64 -7.26
CA ASP A 143 21.82 -2.35 -6.80
C ASP A 143 22.15 -3.62 -7.63
N ASN A 144 22.06 -3.49 -8.96
CA ASN A 144 22.26 -4.57 -9.96
C ASN A 144 21.25 -5.74 -9.85
N ALA A 145 20.18 -5.62 -9.07
CA ALA A 145 19.12 -6.62 -8.95
C ALA A 145 17.79 -6.12 -9.56
N GLU A 146 16.98 -7.04 -10.04
CA GLU A 146 15.58 -6.75 -10.33
C GLU A 146 14.79 -6.82 -9.03
N CYS A 147 14.11 -5.73 -8.70
CA CYS A 147 13.28 -5.60 -7.50
C CYS A 147 11.84 -5.26 -7.87
N VAL A 148 10.95 -5.47 -6.92
CA VAL A 148 9.50 -5.23 -7.06
C VAL A 148 9.05 -4.25 -5.99
N TYR A 149 8.23 -3.29 -6.37
CA TYR A 149 7.58 -2.39 -5.43
C TYR A 149 6.56 -3.14 -4.57
N THR A 150 6.65 -2.94 -3.26
CA THR A 150 5.70 -3.51 -2.29
C THR A 150 4.42 -2.68 -2.16
N GLY A 151 4.40 -1.46 -2.71
CA GLY A 151 3.33 -0.50 -2.48
C GLY A 151 3.43 0.21 -1.13
N ILE A 152 4.59 0.13 -0.46
CA ILE A 152 4.86 0.83 0.81
C ILE A 152 5.97 1.86 0.61
N SER A 153 5.74 3.08 1.11
CA SER A 153 6.73 4.17 1.03
C SER A 153 6.60 5.12 2.24
N ILE A 154 7.70 5.77 2.60
CA ILE A 154 7.72 6.91 3.52
C ILE A 154 8.05 8.16 2.71
N ILE A 155 7.20 9.18 2.80
CA ILE A 155 7.29 10.38 1.96
C ILE A 155 7.21 11.63 2.83
N ASN A 156 8.15 12.56 2.62
CA ASN A 156 8.07 13.89 3.22
C ASN A 156 7.23 14.81 2.34
N ALA A 157 5.94 14.92 2.64
CA ALA A 157 4.99 15.69 1.85
C ALA A 157 5.35 17.18 1.75
N ASN A 158 6.05 17.75 2.74
CA ASN A 158 6.48 19.15 2.69
C ASN A 158 7.49 19.43 1.57
N LYS A 159 8.29 18.42 1.22
CA LYS A 159 9.36 18.57 0.22
C LYS A 159 8.90 18.32 -1.24
N ILE A 160 7.64 17.88 -1.45
CA ILE A 160 7.12 17.57 -2.80
C ILE A 160 6.01 18.52 -3.27
N LYS A 161 5.75 19.61 -2.54
CA LYS A 161 4.66 20.57 -2.83
C LYS A 161 4.71 21.20 -4.23
N ASN A 162 5.89 21.25 -4.84
CA ASN A 162 6.11 21.95 -6.12
C ASN A 162 6.04 21.03 -7.34
N LEU A 163 5.64 19.77 -7.20
CA LEU A 163 5.61 18.74 -8.27
C LEU A 163 6.94 18.59 -9.03
N ASN A 164 8.04 19.02 -8.45
CA ASN A 164 9.37 18.77 -8.99
C ASN A 164 9.69 17.27 -8.92
N LEU A 165 10.47 16.79 -9.87
CA LEU A 165 11.04 15.46 -9.79
C LEU A 165 11.84 15.33 -8.50
N VAL A 166 11.52 14.35 -7.68
CA VAL A 166 12.27 14.00 -6.47
C VAL A 166 12.99 12.68 -6.70
N ASN A 167 14.19 12.58 -6.13
CA ASN A 167 14.87 11.29 -6.09
C ASN A 167 14.12 10.37 -5.12
N GLU A 168 13.87 9.18 -5.58
CA GLU A 168 13.32 8.10 -4.80
C GLU A 168 14.45 7.20 -4.34
N ASP A 169 14.58 7.00 -3.04
CA ASP A 169 15.50 6.02 -2.46
C ASP A 169 14.80 4.70 -2.23
N TYR A 170 15.57 3.64 -2.21
CA TYR A 170 15.03 2.29 -2.10
C TYR A 170 15.64 1.53 -0.93
N VAL A 171 14.80 0.73 -0.28
CA VAL A 171 15.19 -0.22 0.76
C VAL A 171 14.68 -1.60 0.37
N ILE A 172 15.61 -2.55 0.16
CA ILE A 172 15.23 -3.94 -0.10
C ILE A 172 15.02 -4.65 1.23
N LEU A 173 13.83 -5.20 1.43
CA LEU A 173 13.46 -6.00 2.59
C LEU A 173 12.67 -7.22 2.13
N ASN A 174 13.31 -8.38 2.06
CA ASN A 174 12.67 -9.64 1.68
C ASN A 174 11.88 -10.20 2.87
N ASP A 175 10.62 -9.75 3.00
CA ASP A 175 9.67 -10.20 4.02
C ASP A 175 8.33 -10.52 3.34
N LYS A 176 7.80 -11.72 3.61
CA LYS A 176 6.53 -12.22 3.04
C LYS A 176 5.37 -11.24 3.31
N ARG A 177 5.36 -10.59 4.46
CA ARG A 177 4.27 -9.69 4.89
C ARG A 177 4.11 -8.46 4.01
N ILE A 178 5.20 -7.97 3.40
CA ILE A 178 5.18 -6.82 2.49
C ILE A 178 5.28 -7.23 1.02
N ALA A 179 5.67 -8.48 0.73
CA ALA A 179 5.76 -9.00 -0.61
C ALA A 179 4.40 -9.43 -1.17
N PHE A 180 3.48 -9.86 -0.31
CA PHE A 180 2.23 -10.46 -0.70
C PHE A 180 1.18 -9.40 -1.02
N ASN A 181 1.22 -8.87 -2.26
CA ASN A 181 0.16 -8.03 -2.81
C ASN A 181 -0.90 -8.91 -3.49
N LEU A 182 -2.13 -8.80 -3.05
CA LEU A 182 -3.25 -9.49 -3.70
C LEU A 182 -3.59 -8.81 -5.02
N ASN A 183 -3.26 -9.41 -6.17
CA ASN A 183 -3.47 -8.82 -7.49
C ASN A 183 -4.31 -9.67 -8.44
N THR A 184 -4.27 -10.99 -8.29
CA THR A 184 -4.94 -11.96 -9.15
C THR A 184 -5.77 -12.94 -8.35
N ASN A 185 -6.58 -13.76 -9.03
CA ASN A 185 -7.33 -14.85 -8.40
C ASN A 185 -6.40 -15.92 -7.86
N GLU A 186 -5.30 -16.17 -8.57
CA GLU A 186 -4.26 -17.10 -8.17
C GLU A 186 -3.59 -16.68 -6.86
N ASP A 187 -3.33 -15.37 -6.69
CA ASP A 187 -2.81 -14.83 -5.41
C ASP A 187 -3.81 -15.09 -4.28
N PHE A 188 -5.12 -14.95 -4.54
CA PHE A 188 -6.14 -15.20 -3.54
C PHE A 188 -6.27 -16.68 -3.17
N GLU A 189 -6.16 -17.58 -4.13
CA GLU A 189 -6.09 -19.02 -3.89
C GLU A 189 -4.84 -19.40 -3.09
N LEU A 190 -3.70 -18.83 -3.44
CA LEU A 190 -2.44 -19.04 -2.73
C LEU A 190 -2.54 -18.55 -1.26
N LEU A 191 -3.18 -17.40 -1.02
CA LEU A 191 -3.42 -16.87 0.31
C LEU A 191 -4.26 -17.82 1.18
N ASN A 192 -5.31 -18.40 0.60
CA ASN A 192 -6.22 -19.32 1.32
C ASN A 192 -5.64 -20.73 1.52
N SER A 193 -4.54 -21.07 0.83
CA SER A 193 -3.87 -22.37 0.95
C SER A 193 -2.66 -22.34 1.89
N SER A 194 -2.29 -21.18 2.41
CA SER A 194 -1.14 -20.92 3.29
C SER A 194 -1.55 -20.90 4.74
#